data_e345196e4ab5814ac25b7d1f80ea9852
#
_entry.id   e345196e4ab5814ac25b7d1f80ea9852
#
_cell.length_a   1.000
_cell.length_b   1.000
_cell.length_c   1.000
_cell.angle_alpha   90.00
_cell.angle_beta   90.00
_cell.angle_gamma   90.00
#
_symmetry.space_group_name_H-M   'P 1'
#
loop_
_entity.id
_entity.type
_entity.pdbx_description
1 polymer ?
#
loop_
_entity_poly.entity_id
_entity_poly.type
_entity_poly.pdbx_seq_one_letter_code
_entity_poly.pdbx_strand_id
1 'polypeptide(L)'
;MVREPFNALSHALGVPLALLGGLLLLLLAPREAWPALLAFGLTMALMFGASALYHTLKAEDRLLAWLRRLDHAAIFLFIAGSYTPFLAEGLEGGDKALALALVWGLALLGVGFRLLYLRAPRWLYTLAYLALGWLSLFFLPRLHLSLPTLALMALSGLSYTLGAWVYGTKRPDPWPGRVGFHGVWHVLVLLGSLFMYLAVLSLYT
;
A
#
# COMPACT_ATOMS: atom_id res chain seq x y z
N MET A 1 -18.32 -18.77 -10.02
CA MET A 1 -18.55 -17.32 -10.16
C MET A 1 -17.71 -16.59 -9.13
N VAL A 2 -17.04 -15.48 -9.49
CA VAL A 2 -16.27 -14.61 -8.59
C VAL A 2 -17.23 -13.91 -7.62
N ARG A 3 -16.84 -13.73 -6.36
CA ARG A 3 -17.68 -13.14 -5.31
C ARG A 3 -17.96 -11.66 -5.58
N GLU A 4 -16.91 -10.89 -5.85
CA GLU A 4 -16.98 -9.45 -6.09
C GLU A 4 -16.12 -9.11 -7.33
N PRO A 5 -16.68 -9.28 -8.57
CA PRO A 5 -15.90 -9.30 -9.80
C PRO A 5 -15.04 -8.04 -10.04
N PHE A 6 -15.59 -6.85 -9.80
CA PHE A 6 -14.86 -5.60 -10.01
C PHE A 6 -13.69 -5.47 -9.04
N ASN A 7 -13.92 -5.71 -7.74
CA ASN A 7 -12.90 -5.62 -6.71
C ASN A 7 -11.81 -6.66 -6.93
N ALA A 8 -12.20 -7.90 -7.28
CA ALA A 8 -11.27 -8.97 -7.61
C ALA A 8 -10.39 -8.63 -8.81
N LEU A 9 -10.98 -8.21 -9.94
CA LEU A 9 -10.26 -7.93 -11.17
C LEU A 9 -9.33 -6.73 -11.04
N SER A 10 -9.80 -5.64 -10.40
CA SER A 10 -9.00 -4.42 -10.23
C SER A 10 -7.68 -4.70 -9.52
N HIS A 11 -7.69 -5.45 -8.41
CA HIS A 11 -6.47 -5.78 -7.68
C HIS A 11 -5.73 -6.98 -8.29
N ALA A 12 -6.41 -7.94 -8.94
CA ALA A 12 -5.72 -9.01 -9.68
C ALA A 12 -4.82 -8.47 -10.80
N LEU A 13 -5.23 -7.40 -11.49
CA LEU A 13 -4.39 -6.69 -12.47
C LEU A 13 -3.21 -5.96 -11.80
N GLY A 14 -3.37 -5.52 -10.56
CA GLY A 14 -2.29 -4.91 -9.79
C GLY A 14 -1.12 -5.85 -9.52
N VAL A 15 -1.35 -7.16 -9.41
CA VAL A 15 -0.27 -8.14 -9.11
C VAL A 15 0.79 -8.19 -10.21
N PRO A 16 0.47 -8.51 -11.48
CA PRO A 16 1.47 -8.53 -12.54
C PRO A 16 2.12 -7.16 -12.76
N LEU A 17 1.38 -6.06 -12.61
CA LEU A 17 1.93 -4.72 -12.72
C LEU A 17 2.97 -4.43 -11.62
N ALA A 18 2.70 -4.85 -10.36
CA ALA A 18 3.64 -4.72 -9.26
C ALA A 18 4.91 -5.55 -9.48
N LEU A 19 4.77 -6.79 -9.98
CA LEU A 19 5.90 -7.67 -10.24
C LEU A 19 6.75 -7.19 -11.43
N LEU A 20 6.12 -6.81 -12.54
CA LEU A 20 6.82 -6.28 -13.72
C LEU A 20 7.47 -4.93 -13.43
N GLY A 21 6.76 -4.04 -12.72
CA GLY A 21 7.31 -2.77 -12.27
C GLY A 21 8.46 -2.97 -11.29
N GLY A 22 8.34 -3.89 -10.34
CA GLY A 22 9.44 -4.26 -9.43
C GLY A 22 10.66 -4.78 -10.18
N LEU A 23 10.47 -5.65 -11.18
CA LEU A 23 11.56 -6.13 -12.04
C LEU A 23 12.24 -4.97 -12.80
N LEU A 24 11.44 -4.06 -13.37
CA LEU A 24 11.99 -2.89 -14.06
C LEU A 24 12.84 -2.02 -13.13
N LEU A 25 12.40 -1.78 -11.90
CA LEU A 25 13.18 -1.05 -10.90
C LEU A 25 14.52 -1.75 -10.62
N LEU A 26 14.53 -3.08 -10.45
CA LEU A 26 15.77 -3.84 -10.24
C LEU A 26 16.73 -3.78 -11.43
N LEU A 27 16.22 -3.64 -12.66
CA LEU A 27 17.04 -3.51 -13.86
C LEU A 27 17.66 -2.11 -14.01
N LEU A 28 17.01 -1.07 -13.51
CA LEU A 28 17.43 0.32 -13.62
C LEU A 28 18.32 0.76 -12.44
N ALA A 29 18.08 0.21 -11.25
CA ALA A 29 18.74 0.61 -10.03
C ALA A 29 20.07 -0.15 -9.78
N PRO A 30 21.01 0.43 -9.04
CA PRO A 30 22.21 -0.26 -8.58
C PRO A 30 21.85 -1.41 -7.63
N ARG A 31 22.72 -2.43 -7.57
CA ARG A 31 22.44 -3.65 -6.77
C ARG A 31 22.26 -3.39 -5.28
N GLU A 32 22.89 -2.35 -4.76
CA GLU A 32 22.79 -1.90 -3.37
C GLU A 32 21.36 -1.50 -3.00
N ALA A 33 20.57 -0.99 -3.96
CA ALA A 33 19.17 -0.61 -3.77
C ALA A 33 18.20 -1.82 -3.80
N TRP A 34 18.63 -2.98 -4.30
CA TRP A 34 17.75 -4.14 -4.51
C TRP A 34 16.98 -4.58 -3.27
N PRO A 35 17.56 -4.66 -2.06
CA PRO A 35 16.77 -5.05 -0.87
C PRO A 35 15.59 -4.12 -0.62
N ALA A 36 15.77 -2.81 -0.80
CA ALA A 36 14.71 -1.82 -0.62
C ALA A 36 13.63 -1.93 -1.72
N LEU A 37 14.05 -2.12 -2.96
CA LEU A 37 13.14 -2.28 -4.11
C LEU A 37 12.38 -3.60 -4.07
N LEU A 38 13.00 -4.68 -3.60
CA LEU A 38 12.32 -5.95 -3.34
C LEU A 38 11.28 -5.80 -2.23
N ALA A 39 11.60 -5.13 -1.13
CA ALA A 39 10.64 -4.85 -0.07
C ALA A 39 9.42 -4.08 -0.61
N PHE A 40 9.63 -3.04 -1.43
CA PHE A 40 8.57 -2.27 -2.07
C PHE A 40 7.73 -3.13 -3.03
N GLY A 41 8.34 -3.76 -4.01
CA GLY A 41 7.65 -4.52 -5.06
C GLY A 41 6.89 -5.73 -4.52
N LEU A 42 7.52 -6.51 -3.60
CA LEU A 42 6.90 -7.69 -3.02
C LEU A 42 5.74 -7.35 -2.08
N THR A 43 5.84 -6.29 -1.27
CA THR A 43 4.73 -5.87 -0.40
C THR A 43 3.57 -5.30 -1.20
N MET A 44 3.83 -4.60 -2.31
CA MET A 44 2.81 -4.13 -3.25
C MET A 44 2.09 -5.31 -3.92
N ALA A 45 2.84 -6.30 -4.43
CA ALA A 45 2.26 -7.51 -5.02
C ALA A 45 1.47 -8.32 -3.99
N LEU A 46 1.97 -8.44 -2.75
CA LEU A 46 1.28 -9.10 -1.65
C LEU A 46 -0.05 -8.40 -1.31
N MET A 47 -0.06 -7.08 -1.22
CA MET A 47 -1.28 -6.30 -0.94
C MET A 47 -2.33 -6.54 -2.03
N PHE A 48 -1.96 -6.40 -3.30
CA PHE A 48 -2.88 -6.67 -4.40
C PHE A 48 -3.33 -8.12 -4.44
N GLY A 49 -2.42 -9.08 -4.24
CA GLY A 49 -2.72 -10.51 -4.25
C GLY A 49 -3.65 -10.93 -3.12
N ALA A 50 -3.41 -10.47 -1.89
CA ALA A 50 -4.27 -10.77 -0.75
C ALA A 50 -5.69 -10.23 -0.95
N SER A 51 -5.80 -9.01 -1.48
CA SER A 51 -7.08 -8.39 -1.79
C SER A 51 -7.81 -9.10 -2.94
N ALA A 52 -7.13 -9.38 -4.05
CA ALA A 52 -7.70 -10.12 -5.17
C ALA A 52 -8.23 -11.50 -4.73
N LEU A 53 -7.46 -12.21 -3.90
CA LEU A 53 -7.85 -13.51 -3.38
C LEU A 53 -9.10 -13.41 -2.49
N TYR A 54 -9.13 -12.44 -1.56
CA TYR A 54 -10.28 -12.20 -0.69
C TYR A 54 -11.55 -11.90 -1.48
N HIS A 55 -11.48 -11.09 -2.54
CA HIS A 55 -12.63 -10.70 -3.36
C HIS A 55 -13.04 -11.77 -4.40
N THR A 56 -12.13 -12.66 -4.77
CA THR A 56 -12.39 -13.72 -5.76
C THR A 56 -13.10 -14.92 -5.15
N LEU A 57 -12.64 -15.38 -3.99
CA LEU A 57 -13.07 -16.66 -3.44
C LEU A 57 -14.48 -16.60 -2.86
N LYS A 58 -15.26 -17.63 -3.18
CA LYS A 58 -16.47 -18.02 -2.47
C LYS A 58 -16.11 -19.17 -1.54
N ALA A 59 -16.06 -18.91 -0.27
CA ALA A 59 -15.61 -19.85 0.74
C ALA A 59 -16.44 -19.72 2.02
N GLU A 60 -16.25 -20.63 2.96
CA GLU A 60 -16.85 -20.58 4.28
C GLU A 60 -16.46 -19.31 5.03
N ASP A 61 -17.32 -18.83 5.93
CA ASP A 61 -17.14 -17.59 6.69
C ASP A 61 -15.79 -17.54 7.44
N ARG A 62 -15.33 -18.69 7.95
CA ARG A 62 -14.04 -18.78 8.65
C ARG A 62 -12.86 -18.47 7.73
N LEU A 63 -12.84 -19.02 6.51
CA LEU A 63 -11.80 -18.76 5.53
C LEU A 63 -11.87 -17.32 5.03
N LEU A 64 -13.09 -16.81 4.73
CA LEU A 64 -13.28 -15.41 4.34
C LEU A 64 -12.83 -14.43 5.43
N ALA A 65 -13.05 -14.75 6.70
CA ALA A 65 -12.56 -13.94 7.80
C ALA A 65 -11.01 -13.90 7.87
N TRP A 66 -10.33 -15.02 7.58
CA TRP A 66 -8.87 -15.06 7.50
C TRP A 66 -8.33 -14.29 6.29
N LEU A 67 -8.92 -14.49 5.11
CA LEU A 67 -8.54 -13.74 3.91
C LEU A 67 -8.70 -12.24 4.10
N ARG A 68 -9.78 -11.80 4.76
CA ARG A 68 -9.98 -10.39 5.10
C ARG A 68 -8.93 -9.86 6.09
N ARG A 69 -8.45 -10.70 7.03
CA ARG A 69 -7.33 -10.31 7.90
C ARG A 69 -6.06 -10.07 7.10
N LEU A 70 -5.74 -10.99 6.19
CA LEU A 70 -4.56 -10.89 5.32
C LEU A 70 -4.64 -9.68 4.40
N ASP A 71 -5.78 -9.47 3.73
CA ASP A 71 -6.04 -8.31 2.89
C ASP A 71 -5.76 -6.99 3.63
N HIS A 72 -6.34 -6.85 4.83
CA HIS A 72 -6.14 -5.65 5.63
C HIS A 72 -4.73 -5.53 6.25
N ALA A 73 -4.09 -6.63 6.62
CA ALA A 73 -2.74 -6.64 7.19
C ALA A 73 -1.69 -6.28 6.14
N ALA A 74 -1.89 -6.73 4.89
CA ALA A 74 -0.98 -6.46 3.78
C ALA A 74 -0.88 -4.95 3.46
N ILE A 75 -1.90 -4.14 3.77
CA ILE A 75 -1.85 -2.68 3.62
C ILE A 75 -0.75 -2.09 4.50
N PHE A 76 -0.62 -2.51 5.76
CA PHE A 76 0.45 -2.04 6.65
C PHE A 76 1.83 -2.40 6.11
N LEU A 77 2.00 -3.63 5.59
CA LEU A 77 3.26 -4.05 5.00
C LEU A 77 3.60 -3.23 3.75
N PHE A 78 2.62 -2.95 2.90
CA PHE A 78 2.85 -2.12 1.72
C PHE A 78 3.18 -0.66 2.08
N ILE A 79 2.55 -0.09 3.12
CA ILE A 79 2.94 1.23 3.61
C ILE A 79 4.41 1.23 4.02
N ALA A 80 4.88 0.27 4.83
CA ALA A 80 6.30 0.18 5.21
C ALA A 80 7.21 -0.07 4.01
N GLY A 81 6.80 -0.96 3.10
CA GLY A 81 7.51 -1.20 1.84
C GLY A 81 7.68 0.06 1.01
N SER A 82 6.65 0.93 0.97
CA SER A 82 6.68 2.21 0.23
C SER A 82 7.67 3.21 0.82
N TYR A 83 7.90 3.20 2.13
CA TYR A 83 8.94 4.04 2.77
C TYR A 83 10.36 3.57 2.44
N THR A 84 10.53 2.26 2.30
CA THR A 84 11.85 1.62 2.33
C THR A 84 12.83 2.18 1.30
N PRO A 85 12.48 2.38 0.00
CA PRO A 85 13.41 2.97 -0.98
C PRO A 85 13.86 4.39 -0.60
N PHE A 86 12.92 5.25 -0.18
CA PHE A 86 13.24 6.65 0.16
C PHE A 86 14.13 6.75 1.40
N LEU A 87 13.86 5.94 2.43
CA LEU A 87 14.68 5.93 3.64
C LEU A 87 16.05 5.29 3.40
N ALA A 88 16.11 4.26 2.54
CA ALA A 88 17.36 3.59 2.20
C ALA A 88 18.29 4.49 1.40
N GLU A 89 17.76 5.28 0.45
CA GLU A 89 18.54 6.18 -0.40
C GLU A 89 18.80 7.54 0.27
N GLY A 90 17.83 8.06 1.02
CA GLY A 90 17.89 9.43 1.54
C GLY A 90 18.49 9.57 2.94
N LEU A 91 18.75 8.47 3.67
CA LEU A 91 19.30 8.50 5.02
C LEU A 91 20.54 7.60 5.12
N GLU A 92 21.42 7.91 6.08
CA GLU A 92 22.65 7.17 6.33
C GLU A 92 22.78 6.70 7.78
N GLY A 93 23.66 5.73 8.02
CA GLY A 93 24.09 5.29 9.35
C GLY A 93 22.92 4.93 10.29
N GLY A 94 23.00 5.43 11.52
CA GLY A 94 22.02 5.17 12.57
C GLY A 94 20.63 5.74 12.27
N ASP A 95 20.53 6.87 11.57
CA ASP A 95 19.26 7.51 11.22
C ASP A 95 18.46 6.63 10.25
N LYS A 96 19.14 6.02 9.26
CA LYS A 96 18.54 5.04 8.34
C LYS A 96 17.99 3.84 9.11
N ALA A 97 18.83 3.25 9.96
CA ALA A 97 18.44 2.06 10.72
C ALA A 97 17.24 2.35 11.66
N LEU A 98 17.27 3.49 12.36
CA LEU A 98 16.21 3.90 13.26
C LEU A 98 14.89 4.18 12.50
N ALA A 99 14.95 4.89 11.39
CA ALA A 99 13.78 5.22 10.58
C ALA A 99 13.12 3.94 10.01
N LEU A 100 13.91 3.03 9.46
CA LEU A 100 13.41 1.74 8.98
C LEU A 100 12.83 0.91 10.12
N ALA A 101 13.52 0.81 11.27
CA ALA A 101 13.02 0.08 12.43
C ALA A 101 11.70 0.65 12.94
N LEU A 102 11.55 1.99 12.99
CA LEU A 102 10.31 2.64 13.40
C LEU A 102 9.17 2.32 12.45
N VAL A 103 9.35 2.53 11.14
CA VAL A 103 8.28 2.33 10.14
C VAL A 103 7.86 0.87 10.06
N TRP A 104 8.81 -0.06 10.01
CA TRP A 104 8.51 -1.49 9.99
C TRP A 104 7.94 -1.98 11.32
N GLY A 105 8.43 -1.48 12.45
CA GLY A 105 7.90 -1.79 13.79
C GLY A 105 6.44 -1.38 13.91
N LEU A 106 6.09 -0.14 13.51
CA LEU A 106 4.71 0.33 13.50
C LEU A 106 3.82 -0.46 12.53
N ALA A 107 4.34 -0.81 11.35
CA ALA A 107 3.62 -1.65 10.39
C ALA A 107 3.34 -3.05 10.95
N LEU A 108 4.31 -3.69 11.59
CA LEU A 108 4.14 -5.01 12.21
C LEU A 108 3.16 -4.96 13.38
N LEU A 109 3.13 -3.89 14.17
CA LEU A 109 2.10 -3.66 15.18
C LEU A 109 0.72 -3.54 14.52
N GLY A 110 0.60 -2.83 13.39
CA GLY A 110 -0.62 -2.74 12.60
C GLY A 110 -1.06 -4.09 12.02
N VAL A 111 -0.13 -4.90 11.54
CA VAL A 111 -0.39 -6.29 11.10
C VAL A 111 -0.95 -7.11 12.26
N GLY A 112 -0.29 -7.11 13.43
CA GLY A 112 -0.75 -7.80 14.64
C GLY A 112 -2.15 -7.34 15.04
N PHE A 113 -2.39 -6.02 15.05
CA PHE A 113 -3.71 -5.45 15.33
C PHE A 113 -4.79 -6.01 14.38
N ARG A 114 -4.53 -6.11 13.06
CA ARG A 114 -5.53 -6.62 12.10
C ARG A 114 -5.71 -8.14 12.15
N LEU A 115 -4.66 -8.88 12.43
CA LEU A 115 -4.76 -10.34 12.58
C LEU A 115 -5.53 -10.74 13.85
N LEU A 116 -5.32 -10.02 14.95
CA LEU A 116 -5.93 -10.33 16.24
C LEU A 116 -7.31 -9.69 16.42
N TYR A 117 -7.53 -8.46 15.91
CA TYR A 117 -8.74 -7.69 16.14
C TYR A 117 -9.50 -7.35 14.85
N LEU A 118 -10.06 -8.37 14.19
CA LEU A 118 -10.83 -8.19 12.95
C LEU A 118 -12.09 -7.32 13.13
N ARG A 119 -12.70 -7.33 14.32
CA ARG A 119 -13.94 -6.58 14.63
C ARG A 119 -13.71 -5.10 14.92
N ALA A 120 -12.48 -4.61 14.82
CA ALA A 120 -12.19 -3.19 14.98
C ALA A 120 -13.11 -2.33 14.09
N PRO A 121 -13.61 -1.19 14.59
CA PRO A 121 -14.44 -0.30 13.80
C PRO A 121 -13.64 0.24 12.61
N ARG A 122 -14.34 0.44 11.48
CA ARG A 122 -13.71 0.83 10.21
C ARG A 122 -12.84 2.07 10.33
N TRP A 123 -13.33 3.11 10.98
CA TRP A 123 -12.61 4.37 11.16
C TRP A 123 -11.25 4.19 11.86
N LEU A 124 -11.16 3.25 12.81
CA LEU A 124 -9.94 3.05 13.61
C LEU A 124 -8.79 2.51 12.76
N TYR A 125 -9.00 1.43 12.00
CA TYR A 125 -7.92 0.88 11.16
C TYR A 125 -7.65 1.75 9.93
N THR A 126 -8.65 2.46 9.40
CA THR A 126 -8.44 3.43 8.32
C THR A 126 -7.59 4.61 8.80
N LEU A 127 -7.86 5.12 10.01
CA LEU A 127 -7.04 6.14 10.63
C LEU A 127 -5.61 5.66 10.88
N ALA A 128 -5.44 4.40 11.31
CA ALA A 128 -4.11 3.82 11.51
C ALA A 128 -3.31 3.72 10.20
N TYR A 129 -3.94 3.37 9.07
CA TYR A 129 -3.28 3.43 7.75
C TYR A 129 -2.86 4.84 7.38
N LEU A 130 -3.75 5.83 7.56
CA LEU A 130 -3.43 7.22 7.26
C LEU A 130 -2.33 7.76 8.17
N ALA A 131 -2.40 7.48 9.48
CA ALA A 131 -1.38 7.94 10.44
C ALA A 131 0.01 7.38 10.08
N LEU A 132 0.09 6.08 9.75
CA LEU A 132 1.35 5.48 9.30
C LEU A 132 1.78 6.07 7.95
N GLY A 133 0.88 6.26 6.98
CA GLY A 133 1.21 6.83 5.67
C GLY A 133 1.72 8.28 5.77
N TRP A 134 1.06 9.14 6.54
CA TRP A 134 1.43 10.53 6.73
C TRP A 134 2.63 10.76 7.67
N LEU A 135 3.11 9.71 8.36
CA LEU A 135 4.39 9.76 9.09
C LEU A 135 5.55 10.16 8.17
N SER A 136 5.42 9.98 6.84
CA SER A 136 6.39 10.44 5.84
C SER A 136 6.75 11.91 5.96
N LEU A 137 5.81 12.77 6.37
CA LEU A 137 6.05 14.20 6.57
C LEU A 137 7.15 14.46 7.59
N PHE A 138 7.34 13.57 8.57
CA PHE A 138 8.41 13.68 9.56
C PHE A 138 9.80 13.46 8.96
N PHE A 139 9.90 12.63 7.93
CA PHE A 139 11.15 12.29 7.28
C PHE A 139 11.50 13.24 6.12
N LEU A 140 10.49 13.82 5.44
CA LEU A 140 10.68 14.65 4.24
C LEU A 140 11.77 15.74 4.38
N PRO A 141 11.87 16.49 5.49
CA PRO A 141 12.91 17.52 5.63
C PRO A 141 14.35 16.99 5.62
N ARG A 142 14.51 15.68 5.85
CA ARG A 142 15.82 14.99 5.87
C ARG A 142 16.14 14.27 4.56
N LEU A 143 15.13 14.15 3.68
CA LEU A 143 15.27 13.48 2.39
C LEU A 143 15.47 14.52 1.30
N HIS A 144 16.62 14.51 0.64
CA HIS A 144 16.92 15.42 -0.47
C HIS A 144 16.27 14.93 -1.77
N LEU A 145 14.92 15.03 -1.84
CA LEU A 145 14.14 14.57 -2.97
C LEU A 145 13.90 15.67 -3.99
N SER A 146 13.86 15.30 -5.27
CA SER A 146 13.51 16.22 -6.35
C SER A 146 12.05 16.69 -6.25
N LEU A 147 11.76 17.88 -6.80
CA LEU A 147 10.38 18.39 -6.82
C LEU A 147 9.40 17.44 -7.54
N PRO A 148 9.74 16.80 -8.69
CA PRO A 148 8.89 15.80 -9.31
C PRO A 148 8.61 14.60 -8.38
N THR A 149 9.62 14.09 -7.68
CA THR A 149 9.45 12.99 -6.70
C THR A 149 8.47 13.39 -5.59
N LEU A 150 8.65 14.58 -5.02
CA LEU A 150 7.74 15.11 -3.98
C LEU A 150 6.32 15.28 -4.50
N ALA A 151 6.13 15.77 -5.74
CA ALA A 151 4.82 15.90 -6.36
C ALA A 151 4.13 14.53 -6.54
N LEU A 152 4.87 13.50 -6.98
CA LEU A 152 4.36 12.14 -7.12
C LEU A 152 4.00 11.52 -5.76
N MET A 153 4.82 11.73 -4.73
CA MET A 153 4.50 11.31 -3.37
C MET A 153 3.24 12.00 -2.84
N ALA A 154 3.08 13.31 -3.08
CA ALA A 154 1.90 14.06 -2.69
C ALA A 154 0.63 13.54 -3.41
N LEU A 155 0.69 13.28 -4.71
CA LEU A 155 -0.41 12.69 -5.48
C LEU A 155 -0.77 11.29 -4.98
N SER A 156 0.22 10.48 -4.61
CA SER A 156 0.00 9.18 -3.99
C SER A 156 -0.72 9.32 -2.65
N GLY A 157 -0.20 10.16 -1.75
CA GLY A 157 -0.81 10.41 -0.43
C GLY A 157 -2.23 10.95 -0.52
N LEU A 158 -2.49 11.87 -1.48
CA LEU A 158 -3.84 12.39 -1.73
C LEU A 158 -4.77 11.30 -2.25
N SER A 159 -4.31 10.45 -3.18
CA SER A 159 -5.12 9.33 -3.70
C SER A 159 -5.52 8.37 -2.59
N TYR A 160 -4.58 7.98 -1.71
CA TYR A 160 -4.87 7.11 -0.56
C TYR A 160 -5.77 7.80 0.46
N THR A 161 -5.59 9.10 0.71
CA THR A 161 -6.43 9.86 1.65
C THR A 161 -7.86 9.97 1.14
N LEU A 162 -8.05 10.30 -0.14
CA LEU A 162 -9.37 10.30 -0.77
C LEU A 162 -10.01 8.92 -0.74
N GLY A 163 -9.24 7.88 -1.03
CA GLY A 163 -9.69 6.50 -0.90
C GLY A 163 -10.14 6.18 0.53
N ALA A 164 -9.33 6.51 1.53
CA ALA A 164 -9.67 6.30 2.93
C ALA A 164 -10.97 7.04 3.33
N TRP A 165 -11.15 8.26 2.82
CA TRP A 165 -12.39 9.02 3.01
C TRP A 165 -13.59 8.31 2.38
N VAL A 166 -13.48 7.87 1.10
CA VAL A 166 -14.52 7.09 0.41
C VAL A 166 -14.85 5.81 1.19
N TYR A 167 -13.83 5.08 1.63
CA TYR A 167 -14.00 3.85 2.38
C TYR A 167 -14.66 4.08 3.75
N GLY A 168 -14.28 5.15 4.46
CA GLY A 168 -14.81 5.54 5.76
C GLY A 168 -16.27 5.96 5.70
N THR A 169 -16.60 6.84 4.74
CA THR A 169 -17.93 7.42 4.56
C THR A 169 -18.89 6.54 3.74
N LYS A 170 -18.38 5.54 3.01
CA LYS A 170 -19.11 4.73 2.03
C LYS A 170 -19.70 5.57 0.89
N ARG A 171 -19.06 6.67 0.53
CA ARG A 171 -19.49 7.60 -0.53
C ARG A 171 -18.30 8.09 -1.35
N PRO A 172 -18.46 8.32 -2.68
CA PRO A 172 -19.65 8.00 -3.48
C PRO A 172 -19.87 6.49 -3.64
N ASP A 173 -21.09 6.11 -3.90
CA ASP A 173 -21.51 4.72 -4.20
C ASP A 173 -22.17 4.69 -5.60
N PRO A 174 -21.38 4.85 -6.70
CA PRO A 174 -21.88 5.20 -8.02
C PRO A 174 -22.77 4.11 -8.64
N TRP A 175 -22.44 2.83 -8.44
CA TRP A 175 -23.17 1.69 -8.97
C TRP A 175 -23.28 0.60 -7.91
N PRO A 176 -24.23 0.71 -6.96
CA PRO A 176 -24.42 -0.26 -5.90
C PRO A 176 -24.57 -1.69 -6.44
N GLY A 177 -23.86 -2.63 -5.83
CA GLY A 177 -23.87 -4.04 -6.24
C GLY A 177 -22.99 -4.40 -7.44
N ARG A 178 -22.38 -3.42 -8.13
CA ARG A 178 -21.39 -3.64 -9.22
C ARG A 178 -20.02 -3.11 -8.86
N VAL A 179 -19.85 -1.79 -8.80
CA VAL A 179 -18.59 -1.12 -8.43
C VAL A 179 -18.65 -0.70 -6.96
N GLY A 180 -19.63 0.10 -6.59
CA GLY A 180 -19.84 0.58 -5.24
C GLY A 180 -18.70 1.46 -4.69
N PHE A 181 -18.87 1.97 -3.47
CA PHE A 181 -17.83 2.75 -2.80
C PHE A 181 -16.52 1.97 -2.61
N HIS A 182 -16.61 0.66 -2.44
CA HIS A 182 -15.45 -0.22 -2.25
C HIS A 182 -14.62 -0.34 -3.54
N GLY A 183 -15.28 -0.43 -4.69
CA GLY A 183 -14.60 -0.39 -5.98
C GLY A 183 -13.93 0.97 -6.26
N VAL A 184 -14.56 2.09 -5.86
CA VAL A 184 -13.93 3.42 -5.92
C VAL A 184 -12.67 3.45 -5.05
N TRP A 185 -12.72 2.90 -3.84
CA TRP A 185 -11.56 2.72 -2.97
C TRP A 185 -10.44 1.95 -3.69
N HIS A 186 -10.73 0.82 -4.33
CA HIS A 186 -9.76 0.02 -5.07
C HIS A 186 -9.07 0.82 -6.20
N VAL A 187 -9.84 1.59 -6.97
CA VAL A 187 -9.29 2.45 -8.04
C VAL A 187 -8.35 3.51 -7.47
N LEU A 188 -8.72 4.14 -6.35
CA LEU A 188 -7.88 5.14 -5.69
C LEU A 188 -6.60 4.53 -5.08
N VAL A 189 -6.67 3.29 -4.60
CA VAL A 189 -5.48 2.54 -4.16
C VAL A 189 -4.55 2.23 -5.32
N LEU A 190 -5.08 1.77 -6.48
CA LEU A 190 -4.30 1.54 -7.69
C LEU A 190 -3.62 2.83 -8.18
N LEU A 191 -4.35 3.94 -8.21
CA LEU A 191 -3.81 5.23 -8.61
C LEU A 191 -2.72 5.71 -7.65
N GLY A 192 -2.96 5.59 -6.34
CA GLY A 192 -1.95 5.91 -5.33
C GLY A 192 -0.70 5.05 -5.45
N SER A 193 -0.87 3.75 -5.73
CA SER A 193 0.25 2.82 -5.95
C SER A 193 1.02 3.14 -7.22
N LEU A 194 0.34 3.57 -8.29
CA LEU A 194 0.99 4.03 -9.52
C LEU A 194 1.85 5.28 -9.26
N PHE A 195 1.32 6.29 -8.59
CA PHE A 195 2.09 7.49 -8.24
C PHE A 195 3.26 7.17 -7.31
N MET A 196 3.07 6.27 -6.35
CA MET A 196 4.16 5.82 -5.48
C MET A 196 5.23 5.08 -6.27
N TYR A 197 4.85 4.20 -7.21
CA TYR A 197 5.78 3.52 -8.09
C TYR A 197 6.61 4.52 -8.94
N LEU A 198 5.95 5.52 -9.53
CA LEU A 198 6.63 6.56 -10.30
C LEU A 198 7.55 7.41 -9.43
N ALA A 199 7.18 7.68 -8.18
CA ALA A 199 8.04 8.37 -7.22
C ALA A 199 9.29 7.54 -6.89
N VAL A 200 9.15 6.21 -6.68
CA VAL A 200 10.31 5.31 -6.48
C VAL A 200 11.16 5.23 -7.76
N LEU A 201 10.54 5.11 -8.93
CA LEU A 201 11.25 5.09 -10.22
C LEU A 201 12.10 6.34 -10.40
N SER A 202 11.59 7.53 -10.03
CA SER A 202 12.31 8.80 -10.16
C SER A 202 13.52 8.95 -9.24
N LEU A 203 13.80 7.98 -8.34
CA LEU A 203 15.05 7.92 -7.58
C LEU A 203 16.22 7.38 -8.43
N TYR A 204 15.90 6.69 -9.55
CA TYR A 204 16.88 5.95 -10.35
C TYR A 204 16.88 6.37 -11.83
N THR A 205 16.11 7.38 -12.19
CA THR A 205 16.05 7.99 -13.54
C THR A 205 16.23 9.49 -13.45
#